data_3e350604ba16826937d45779e230093c
#
_entry.id   3e350604ba16826937d45779e230093c
#
_cell.length_a   1.000
_cell.length_b   1.000
_cell.length_c   1.000
_cell.angle_alpha   90.00
_cell.angle_beta   90.00
_cell.angle_gamma   90.00
#
_symmetry.space_group_name_H-M   'P 1'
#
loop_
_entity.id
_entity.type
_entity.pdbx_description
1 polymer ?
#
loop_
_entity_poly.entity_id
_entity_poly.type
_entity_poly.pdbx_seq_one_letter_code
_entity_poly.pdbx_strand_id
1 'polypeptide(L)'
;YEYEFKDKVWNLDISELFMAGKSSCKKLRELNINTIKDLACADYNMIVRNLKGIGKMLYEYANGIDDSKVENLYEERKGIGYSRTLIDDSDNIDELYSYLYTFAKDISYSLRKKEVYASTLMVTIRNYEFKTVNHQKKYTNSFCLTNDIYEKAKELFNEFWDKEPVRLIGLRATDFTSTNSVQLS
;
A
#
# COMPACT_ATOMS: atom_id res chain seq x y z
N TYR A 1 28.27 13.56 -20.70
CA TYR A 1 27.08 13.11 -20.03
C TYR A 1 27.41 12.15 -18.88
N GLU A 2 28.08 11.02 -19.08
CA GLU A 2 28.36 10.03 -18.03
C GLU A 2 29.44 10.50 -17.01
N TYR A 3 30.46 11.23 -17.45
CA TYR A 3 31.46 11.83 -16.53
C TYR A 3 30.86 12.96 -15.70
N GLU A 4 29.96 13.76 -16.26
CA GLU A 4 29.31 14.86 -15.53
C GLU A 4 28.40 14.33 -14.39
N PHE A 5 27.84 13.16 -14.57
CA PHE A 5 27.04 12.48 -13.51
C PHE A 5 27.94 12.16 -12.31
N LYS A 6 29.05 11.50 -12.54
CA LYS A 6 30.01 11.14 -11.48
C LYS A 6 30.56 12.38 -10.75
N ASP A 7 30.93 13.40 -11.47
CA ASP A 7 31.50 14.61 -10.88
C ASP A 7 30.49 15.42 -10.07
N LYS A 8 29.23 15.46 -10.50
CA LYS A 8 28.19 16.26 -9.89
C LYS A 8 27.39 15.50 -8.79
N VAL A 9 27.22 14.19 -8.92
CA VAL A 9 26.29 13.41 -8.10
C VAL A 9 27.02 12.56 -7.04
N TRP A 10 28.16 12.01 -7.36
CA TRP A 10 28.85 11.09 -6.46
C TRP A 10 29.24 11.66 -5.11
N ASN A 11 29.55 12.98 -5.04
CA ASN A 11 29.96 13.66 -3.81
C ASN A 11 28.75 14.05 -2.91
N LEU A 12 27.53 13.87 -3.40
CA LEU A 12 26.32 14.18 -2.63
C LEU A 12 26.10 13.16 -1.53
N ASP A 13 25.41 13.60 -0.47
CA ASP A 13 24.95 12.71 0.61
C ASP A 13 23.99 11.65 0.03
N ILE A 14 24.01 10.46 0.62
CA ILE A 14 23.17 9.33 0.18
C ILE A 14 21.68 9.65 0.22
N SER A 15 21.23 10.59 1.03
CA SER A 15 19.83 11.02 1.11
C SER A 15 19.36 11.83 -0.11
N GLU A 16 20.29 12.35 -0.92
CA GLU A 16 19.98 13.06 -2.16
C GLU A 16 19.69 12.10 -3.33
N LEU A 17 20.00 10.82 -3.17
CA LEU A 17 19.72 9.84 -4.20
C LEU A 17 18.21 9.59 -4.31
N PHE A 18 17.69 9.68 -5.53
CA PHE A 18 16.28 9.40 -5.80
C PHE A 18 15.85 8.04 -5.23
N MET A 19 14.69 7.97 -4.57
CA MET A 19 14.16 6.79 -3.89
C MET A 19 14.93 6.32 -2.64
N ALA A 20 16.00 7.00 -2.22
CA ALA A 20 16.68 6.71 -0.96
C ALA A 20 15.91 7.31 0.23
N GLY A 21 14.89 6.61 0.69
CA GLY A 21 14.11 7.04 1.87
C GLY A 21 14.88 6.91 3.19
N LYS A 22 14.40 7.58 4.25
CA LYS A 22 15.06 7.63 5.59
C LYS A 22 15.49 6.25 6.11
N SER A 23 14.66 5.22 5.94
CA SER A 23 14.98 3.85 6.38
C SER A 23 16.14 3.24 5.59
N SER A 24 16.18 3.46 4.27
CA SER A 24 17.26 2.97 3.41
C SER A 24 18.57 3.69 3.71
N CYS A 25 18.53 5.02 3.85
CA CYS A 25 19.69 5.82 4.23
C CYS A 25 20.27 5.39 5.60
N LYS A 26 19.41 5.12 6.58
CA LYS A 26 19.85 4.62 7.89
C LYS A 26 20.64 3.31 7.76
N LYS A 27 20.11 2.33 7.03
CA LYS A 27 20.77 1.04 6.80
C LYS A 27 22.08 1.19 6.01
N LEU A 28 22.12 2.07 5.01
CA LEU A 28 23.33 2.33 4.25
C LEU A 28 24.44 2.96 5.11
N ARG A 29 24.08 3.92 5.98
CA ARG A 29 25.02 4.51 6.95
C ARG A 29 25.54 3.51 7.97
N GLU A 30 24.73 2.56 8.41
CA GLU A 30 25.18 1.43 9.26
C GLU A 30 26.21 0.54 8.55
N LEU A 31 26.25 0.56 7.21
CA LEU A 31 27.26 -0.10 6.37
C LEU A 31 28.41 0.84 5.98
N ASN A 32 28.55 2.01 6.63
CA ASN A 32 29.52 3.06 6.31
C ASN A 32 29.38 3.66 4.90
N ILE A 33 28.19 3.63 4.32
CA ILE A 33 27.87 4.23 3.02
C ILE A 33 27.16 5.55 3.29
N ASN A 34 27.86 6.67 3.11
CA ASN A 34 27.37 8.01 3.42
C ASN A 34 27.12 8.85 2.16
N THR A 35 27.79 8.56 1.08
CA THR A 35 27.69 9.28 -0.19
C THR A 35 27.16 8.36 -1.30
N ILE A 36 26.70 8.98 -2.39
CA ILE A 36 26.28 8.23 -3.59
C ILE A 36 27.46 7.46 -4.18
N LYS A 37 28.68 8.01 -4.10
CA LYS A 37 29.91 7.33 -4.52
C LYS A 37 30.19 6.07 -3.70
N ASP A 38 30.02 6.16 -2.36
CA ASP A 38 30.23 4.98 -1.50
C ASP A 38 29.31 3.84 -1.92
N LEU A 39 28.04 4.15 -2.23
CA LEU A 39 27.09 3.16 -2.72
C LEU A 39 27.46 2.62 -4.09
N ALA A 40 27.85 3.48 -5.03
CA ALA A 40 28.23 3.09 -6.39
C ALA A 40 29.45 2.16 -6.43
N CYS A 41 30.39 2.32 -5.48
CA CYS A 41 31.60 1.54 -5.35
C CYS A 41 31.49 0.35 -4.38
N ALA A 42 30.35 0.18 -3.71
CA ALA A 42 30.14 -0.89 -2.74
C ALA A 42 30.00 -2.27 -3.40
N ASP A 43 30.16 -3.33 -2.61
CA ASP A 43 29.85 -4.68 -3.07
C ASP A 43 28.35 -4.84 -3.32
N TYR A 44 27.98 -5.13 -4.56
CA TYR A 44 26.60 -5.29 -4.99
C TYR A 44 25.84 -6.34 -4.18
N ASN A 45 26.47 -7.50 -3.91
CA ASN A 45 25.83 -8.58 -3.18
C ASN A 45 25.57 -8.20 -1.72
N MET A 46 26.47 -7.43 -1.11
CA MET A 46 26.30 -6.89 0.23
C MET A 46 25.08 -5.95 0.28
N ILE A 47 24.95 -5.04 -0.69
CA ILE A 47 23.83 -4.09 -0.77
C ILE A 47 22.51 -4.84 -0.93
N VAL A 48 22.42 -5.78 -1.88
CA VAL A 48 21.20 -6.55 -2.15
C VAL A 48 20.81 -7.43 -0.95
N ARG A 49 21.77 -8.01 -0.25
CA ARG A 49 21.51 -8.82 0.96
C ARG A 49 20.87 -7.99 2.07
N ASN A 50 21.34 -6.76 2.29
CA ASN A 50 20.85 -5.90 3.37
C ASN A 50 19.56 -5.13 3.04
N LEU A 51 19.42 -4.67 1.79
CA LEU A 51 18.29 -3.83 1.37
C LEU A 51 17.33 -4.52 0.40
N LYS A 52 17.61 -5.74 -0.06
CA LYS A 52 16.79 -6.52 -1.01
C LYS A 52 16.57 -5.76 -2.33
N GLY A 53 15.35 -5.79 -2.87
CA GLY A 53 15.01 -5.17 -4.16
C GLY A 53 15.29 -3.67 -4.21
N ILE A 54 15.08 -2.93 -3.12
CA ILE A 54 15.40 -1.49 -3.06
C ILE A 54 16.90 -1.26 -3.16
N GLY A 55 17.71 -2.17 -2.59
CA GLY A 55 19.17 -2.09 -2.67
C GLY A 55 19.70 -2.21 -4.09
N LYS A 56 19.14 -3.15 -4.88
CA LYS A 56 19.46 -3.28 -6.30
C LYS A 56 19.21 -1.95 -7.05
N MET A 57 18.01 -1.43 -6.90
CA MET A 57 17.59 -0.19 -7.58
C MET A 57 18.46 1.00 -7.18
N LEU A 58 18.73 1.20 -5.90
CA LEU A 58 19.58 2.30 -5.43
C LEU A 58 21.02 2.17 -5.94
N TYR A 59 21.57 0.94 -6.00
CA TYR A 59 22.89 0.69 -6.56
C TYR A 59 22.95 1.05 -8.06
N GLU A 60 21.93 0.66 -8.82
CA GLU A 60 21.82 0.99 -10.25
C GLU A 60 21.75 2.51 -10.45
N TYR A 61 20.91 3.21 -9.68
CA TYR A 61 20.81 4.68 -9.75
C TYR A 61 22.08 5.38 -9.34
N ALA A 62 22.81 4.90 -8.33
CA ALA A 62 24.10 5.46 -7.94
C ALA A 62 25.18 5.32 -9.05
N ASN A 63 25.02 4.34 -9.93
CA ASN A 63 25.85 4.13 -11.11
C ASN A 63 25.30 4.82 -12.38
N GLY A 64 24.21 5.59 -12.27
CA GLY A 64 23.59 6.26 -13.42
C GLY A 64 22.84 5.31 -14.37
N ILE A 65 22.50 4.11 -13.88
CA ILE A 65 21.75 3.11 -14.63
C ILE A 65 20.28 3.24 -14.25
N ASP A 66 19.45 3.57 -15.22
CA ASP A 66 17.99 3.57 -15.10
C ASP A 66 17.38 2.89 -16.31
N ASP A 67 17.12 1.60 -16.17
CA ASP A 67 16.46 0.77 -17.18
C ASP A 67 14.93 0.77 -17.01
N SER A 68 14.40 1.69 -16.19
CA SER A 68 12.96 1.80 -16.02
C SER A 68 12.31 2.18 -17.35
N LYS A 69 11.62 1.22 -17.93
CA LYS A 69 10.78 1.48 -19.11
C LYS A 69 9.67 2.42 -18.68
N VAL A 70 9.43 3.47 -19.46
CA VAL A 70 8.20 4.23 -19.38
C VAL A 70 7.08 3.29 -19.84
N GLU A 71 6.63 2.46 -18.92
CA GLU A 71 5.50 1.60 -19.16
C GLU A 71 4.25 2.45 -18.96
N ASN A 72 3.52 2.70 -20.05
CA ASN A 72 2.11 3.05 -19.98
C ASN A 72 1.31 1.82 -19.50
N LEU A 73 1.73 1.28 -18.36
CA LEU A 73 0.97 0.26 -17.68
C LEU A 73 -0.21 0.97 -17.02
N TYR A 74 -1.33 0.98 -17.73
CA TYR A 74 -2.62 0.83 -17.08
C TYR A 74 -2.61 -0.54 -16.40
N GLU A 75 -1.79 -0.72 -15.35
CA GLU A 75 -2.00 -1.84 -14.44
C GLU A 75 -3.43 -1.68 -13.94
N GLU A 76 -4.27 -2.63 -14.30
CA GLU A 76 -5.62 -2.69 -13.74
C GLU A 76 -5.46 -2.67 -12.22
N ARG A 77 -6.03 -1.64 -11.61
CA ARG A 77 -5.90 -1.44 -10.15
C ARG A 77 -6.34 -2.72 -9.46
N LYS A 78 -5.43 -3.39 -8.77
CA LYS A 78 -5.64 -4.66 -8.05
C LYS A 78 -6.61 -4.53 -6.87
N GLY A 79 -7.07 -3.32 -6.57
CA GLY A 79 -8.00 -3.05 -5.49
C GLY A 79 -8.60 -1.66 -5.54
N ILE A 80 -9.80 -1.54 -4.97
CA ILE A 80 -10.50 -0.27 -4.73
C ILE A 80 -10.68 -0.16 -3.22
N GLY A 81 -10.23 0.93 -2.61
CA GLY A 81 -10.34 1.14 -1.18
C GLY A 81 -10.39 2.60 -0.81
N TYR A 82 -11.04 2.85 0.31
CA TYR A 82 -11.17 4.16 0.93
C TYR A 82 -10.84 4.04 2.40
N SER A 83 -10.24 5.09 2.95
CA SER A 83 -9.93 5.16 4.37
C SER A 83 -10.06 6.60 4.85
N ARG A 84 -10.32 6.77 6.13
CA ARG A 84 -10.39 8.08 6.76
C ARG A 84 -9.73 8.06 8.12
N THR A 85 -8.88 9.05 8.37
CA THR A 85 -8.45 9.38 9.71
C THR A 85 -9.55 10.23 10.34
N LEU A 86 -10.03 9.84 11.50
CA LEU A 86 -11.06 10.55 12.25
C LEU A 86 -10.46 11.85 12.85
N ILE A 87 -11.30 12.84 13.08
CA ILE A 87 -10.88 14.10 13.73
C ILE A 87 -10.50 13.82 15.17
N ASP A 88 -11.34 13.08 15.88
CA ASP A 88 -11.12 12.56 17.22
C ASP A 88 -11.18 11.04 17.20
N ASP A 89 -10.43 10.37 18.07
CA ASP A 89 -10.49 8.92 18.21
C ASP A 89 -11.88 8.51 18.72
N SER A 90 -12.52 7.53 18.08
CA SER A 90 -13.90 7.15 18.36
C SER A 90 -14.04 5.67 18.68
N ASP A 91 -14.81 5.37 19.73
CA ASP A 91 -15.31 4.03 20.08
C ASP A 91 -16.83 3.89 19.84
N ASN A 92 -17.43 4.91 19.22
CA ASN A 92 -18.85 4.90 18.87
C ASN A 92 -19.08 4.01 17.64
N ILE A 93 -19.73 2.87 17.87
CA ILE A 93 -19.99 1.88 16.82
C ILE A 93 -20.86 2.43 15.68
N ASP A 94 -21.84 3.28 15.98
CA ASP A 94 -22.74 3.84 14.98
C ASP A 94 -21.99 4.81 14.06
N GLU A 95 -21.07 5.60 14.64
CA GLU A 95 -20.18 6.45 13.86
C GLU A 95 -19.27 5.63 12.95
N LEU A 96 -18.60 4.61 13.48
CA LEU A 96 -17.71 3.73 12.71
C LEU A 96 -18.47 3.01 11.59
N TYR A 97 -19.70 2.55 11.86
CA TYR A 97 -20.57 1.96 10.83
C TYR A 97 -20.95 2.96 9.75
N SER A 98 -21.16 4.21 10.08
CA SER A 98 -21.47 5.26 9.09
C SER A 98 -20.32 5.46 8.08
N TYR A 99 -19.08 5.38 8.54
CA TYR A 99 -17.90 5.40 7.67
C TYR A 99 -17.84 4.15 6.78
N LEU A 100 -18.06 2.96 7.34
CA LEU A 100 -18.08 1.71 6.56
C LEU A 100 -19.16 1.74 5.49
N TYR A 101 -20.35 2.28 5.79
CA TYR A 101 -21.43 2.46 4.82
C TYR A 101 -21.01 3.42 3.69
N THR A 102 -20.41 4.54 4.03
CA THR A 102 -19.93 5.52 3.05
C THR A 102 -18.90 4.88 2.10
N PHE A 103 -17.92 4.16 2.66
CA PHE A 103 -16.92 3.46 1.86
C PHE A 103 -17.53 2.35 1.00
N ALA A 104 -18.49 1.59 1.53
CA ALA A 104 -19.22 0.56 0.78
C ALA A 104 -19.94 1.15 -0.43
N LYS A 105 -20.57 2.32 -0.27
CA LYS A 105 -21.24 3.05 -1.35
C LYS A 105 -20.23 3.47 -2.45
N ASP A 106 -19.08 4.03 -2.05
CA ASP A 106 -18.05 4.51 -2.98
C ASP A 106 -17.36 3.34 -3.71
N ILE A 107 -17.10 2.22 -3.00
CA ILE A 107 -16.58 0.99 -3.59
C ILE A 107 -17.59 0.41 -4.58
N SER A 108 -18.85 0.29 -4.19
CA SER A 108 -19.94 -0.21 -5.04
C SER A 108 -20.09 0.62 -6.31
N TYR A 109 -20.05 1.95 -6.19
CA TYR A 109 -20.07 2.83 -7.35
C TYR A 109 -18.88 2.57 -8.29
N SER A 110 -17.69 2.45 -7.73
CA SER A 110 -16.45 2.23 -8.49
C SER A 110 -16.42 0.86 -9.17
N LEU A 111 -16.90 -0.20 -8.51
CA LEU A 111 -17.03 -1.55 -9.08
C LEU A 111 -17.99 -1.55 -10.26
N ARG A 112 -19.18 -0.97 -10.09
CA ARG A 112 -20.20 -0.90 -11.17
C ARG A 112 -19.72 -0.05 -12.35
N LYS A 113 -19.04 1.07 -12.09
CA LYS A 113 -18.47 1.90 -13.17
C LYS A 113 -17.43 1.16 -14.01
N LYS A 114 -16.74 0.19 -13.41
CA LYS A 114 -15.75 -0.66 -14.07
C LYS A 114 -16.31 -1.97 -14.59
N GLU A 115 -17.60 -2.23 -14.37
CA GLU A 115 -18.29 -3.48 -14.72
C GLU A 115 -17.60 -4.73 -14.14
N VAL A 116 -17.07 -4.62 -12.91
CA VAL A 116 -16.40 -5.71 -12.21
C VAL A 116 -17.06 -6.01 -10.85
N TYR A 117 -16.83 -7.21 -10.40
CA TYR A 117 -17.22 -7.71 -9.07
C TYR A 117 -15.96 -7.99 -8.26
N ALA A 118 -16.03 -7.84 -6.95
CA ALA A 118 -14.94 -8.19 -6.04
C ALA A 118 -15.28 -9.47 -5.29
N SER A 119 -14.28 -10.23 -4.87
CA SER A 119 -14.46 -11.43 -4.04
C SER A 119 -13.75 -11.35 -2.69
N THR A 120 -12.87 -10.38 -2.49
CA THR A 120 -12.15 -10.19 -1.22
C THR A 120 -12.42 -8.80 -0.67
N LEU A 121 -12.75 -8.73 0.63
CA LEU A 121 -12.94 -7.50 1.37
C LEU A 121 -11.97 -7.44 2.54
N MET A 122 -11.41 -6.26 2.78
CA MET A 122 -10.49 -5.98 3.87
C MET A 122 -10.95 -4.75 4.64
N VAL A 123 -11.04 -4.87 5.96
CA VAL A 123 -11.22 -3.76 6.88
C VAL A 123 -9.88 -3.44 7.54
N THR A 124 -9.57 -2.16 7.64
CA THR A 124 -8.39 -1.64 8.31
C THR A 124 -8.82 -0.74 9.44
N ILE A 125 -8.27 -0.93 10.63
CA ILE A 125 -8.36 0.02 11.74
C ILE A 125 -6.98 0.38 12.26
N ARG A 126 -6.84 1.60 12.76
CA ARG A 126 -5.67 2.07 13.49
C ARG A 126 -6.14 2.70 14.79
N ASN A 127 -5.57 2.27 15.91
CA ASN A 127 -5.87 2.82 17.22
C ASN A 127 -5.08 4.11 17.53
N TYR A 128 -5.29 4.67 18.71
CA TYR A 128 -4.63 5.88 19.21
C TYR A 128 -3.10 5.74 19.35
N GLU A 129 -2.60 4.52 19.53
CA GLU A 129 -1.16 4.20 19.57
C GLU A 129 -0.52 4.08 18.18
N PHE A 130 -1.26 4.38 17.10
CA PHE A 130 -0.84 4.20 15.71
C PHE A 130 -0.62 2.73 15.29
N LYS A 131 -1.07 1.78 16.09
CA LYS A 131 -1.06 0.36 15.73
C LYS A 131 -2.16 0.08 14.71
N THR A 132 -1.75 -0.43 13.56
CA THR A 132 -2.68 -0.74 12.46
C THR A 132 -2.94 -2.24 12.42
N VAL A 133 -4.21 -2.61 12.36
CA VAL A 133 -4.68 -3.98 12.15
C VAL A 133 -5.50 -4.04 10.87
N ASN A 134 -5.24 -5.07 10.06
CA ASN A 134 -5.98 -5.37 8.85
C ASN A 134 -6.62 -6.75 9.00
N HIS A 135 -7.91 -6.84 8.72
CA HIS A 135 -8.62 -8.11 8.66
C HIS A 135 -9.28 -8.27 7.30
N GLN A 136 -9.02 -9.39 6.62
CA GLN A 136 -9.55 -9.63 5.28
C GLN A 136 -10.19 -11.01 5.18
N LYS A 137 -11.22 -11.11 4.32
CA LYS A 137 -11.92 -12.35 4.04
C LYS A 137 -12.22 -12.47 2.55
N LYS A 138 -11.95 -13.64 2.01
CA LYS A 138 -12.36 -14.00 0.64
C LYS A 138 -13.72 -14.70 0.70
N TYR A 139 -14.64 -14.24 -0.13
CA TYR A 139 -16.00 -14.78 -0.22
C TYR A 139 -16.12 -15.64 -1.47
N THR A 140 -16.91 -16.70 -1.37
CA THR A 140 -17.18 -17.62 -2.49
C THR A 140 -17.97 -16.92 -3.60
N ASN A 141 -18.94 -16.06 -3.21
CA ASN A 141 -19.73 -15.28 -4.15
C ASN A 141 -19.11 -13.89 -4.31
N SER A 142 -18.94 -13.46 -5.54
CA SER A 142 -18.50 -12.10 -5.84
C SER A 142 -19.61 -11.09 -5.57
N PHE A 143 -19.22 -9.85 -5.26
CA PHE A 143 -20.12 -8.80 -4.82
C PHE A 143 -19.80 -7.45 -5.49
N CYS A 144 -20.83 -6.61 -5.66
CA CYS A 144 -20.69 -5.22 -6.13
C CYS A 144 -21.74 -4.27 -5.53
N LEU A 145 -22.75 -4.80 -4.83
CA LEU A 145 -23.83 -4.00 -4.29
C LEU A 145 -23.48 -3.38 -2.93
N THR A 146 -23.91 -2.16 -2.70
CA THR A 146 -23.59 -1.38 -1.48
C THR A 146 -23.97 -2.14 -0.21
N ASN A 147 -25.22 -2.68 -0.14
CA ASN A 147 -25.67 -3.35 1.07
C ASN A 147 -24.90 -4.64 1.36
N ASP A 148 -24.56 -5.39 0.31
CA ASP A 148 -23.77 -6.62 0.46
C ASP A 148 -22.36 -6.33 0.95
N ILE A 149 -21.70 -5.30 0.39
CA ILE A 149 -20.40 -4.84 0.85
C ILE A 149 -20.46 -4.35 2.30
N TYR A 150 -21.50 -3.60 2.65
CA TYR A 150 -21.69 -3.03 3.99
C TYR A 150 -21.90 -4.11 5.05
N GLU A 151 -22.77 -5.08 4.80
CA GLU A 151 -23.01 -6.18 5.76
C GLU A 151 -21.74 -7.01 5.97
N LYS A 152 -21.04 -7.34 4.90
CA LYS A 152 -19.72 -8.02 4.98
C LYS A 152 -18.68 -7.20 5.73
N ALA A 153 -18.66 -5.88 5.54
CA ALA A 153 -17.74 -4.99 6.24
C ALA A 153 -18.02 -4.92 7.75
N LYS A 154 -19.31 -4.87 8.15
CA LYS A 154 -19.72 -4.92 9.56
C LYS A 154 -19.33 -6.24 10.22
N GLU A 155 -19.60 -7.37 9.54
CA GLU A 155 -19.20 -8.70 10.02
C GLU A 155 -17.70 -8.73 10.29
N LEU A 156 -16.89 -8.39 9.28
CA LEU A 156 -15.42 -8.34 9.40
C LEU A 156 -14.93 -7.41 10.50
N PHE A 157 -15.49 -6.21 10.59
CA PHE A 157 -15.14 -5.24 11.62
C PHE A 157 -15.38 -5.79 13.03
N ASN A 158 -16.56 -6.41 13.25
CA ASN A 158 -16.93 -6.97 14.55
C ASN A 158 -16.12 -8.21 14.94
N GLU A 159 -15.54 -8.94 13.98
CA GLU A 159 -14.70 -10.11 14.25
C GLU A 159 -13.40 -9.75 14.96
N PHE A 160 -12.86 -8.53 14.78
CA PHE A 160 -11.53 -8.18 15.28
C PHE A 160 -11.43 -6.86 16.06
N TRP A 161 -12.49 -6.06 16.08
CA TRP A 161 -12.52 -4.83 16.85
C TRP A 161 -12.75 -5.12 18.33
N ASP A 162 -11.77 -4.74 19.15
CA ASP A 162 -11.74 -4.96 20.60
C ASP A 162 -12.40 -3.83 21.41
N LYS A 163 -13.12 -2.91 20.74
CA LYS A 163 -13.76 -1.71 21.27
C LYS A 163 -12.79 -0.60 21.72
N GLU A 164 -11.50 -0.73 21.39
CA GLU A 164 -10.58 0.38 21.56
C GLU A 164 -10.93 1.54 20.63
N PRO A 165 -10.66 2.81 21.04
CA PRO A 165 -10.87 3.97 20.18
C PRO A 165 -10.10 3.87 18.87
N VAL A 166 -10.81 4.09 17.77
CA VAL A 166 -10.31 4.03 16.40
C VAL A 166 -9.91 5.42 15.92
N ARG A 167 -8.68 5.57 15.47
CA ARG A 167 -8.13 6.78 14.84
C ARG A 167 -8.29 6.81 13.34
N LEU A 168 -8.20 5.65 12.69
CA LEU A 168 -8.38 5.50 11.26
C LEU A 168 -9.19 4.25 10.98
N ILE A 169 -10.15 4.38 10.09
CA ILE A 169 -10.94 3.26 9.56
C ILE A 169 -10.84 3.24 8.03
N GLY A 170 -10.76 2.04 7.45
CA GLY A 170 -10.70 1.86 6.01
C GLY A 170 -11.38 0.57 5.55
N LEU A 171 -11.83 0.59 4.31
CA LEU A 171 -12.45 -0.55 3.63
C LEU A 171 -11.84 -0.69 2.23
N ARG A 172 -11.47 -1.91 1.85
CA ARG A 172 -10.88 -2.20 0.54
C ARG A 172 -11.42 -3.49 -0.04
N ALA A 173 -11.78 -3.44 -1.34
CA ALA A 173 -12.20 -4.59 -2.14
C ALA A 173 -11.09 -4.95 -3.14
N THR A 174 -10.83 -6.25 -3.30
CA THR A 174 -9.81 -6.81 -4.22
C THR A 174 -10.33 -8.06 -4.91
N ASP A 175 -9.47 -8.70 -5.69
CA ASP A 175 -9.77 -9.92 -6.45
C ASP A 175 -10.98 -9.73 -7.37
N PHE A 176 -10.78 -8.88 -8.39
CA PHE A 176 -11.83 -8.52 -9.33
C PHE A 176 -12.08 -9.60 -10.38
N THR A 177 -13.36 -9.76 -10.75
CA THR A 177 -13.81 -10.61 -11.84
C THR A 177 -14.86 -9.88 -12.68
N SER A 178 -14.86 -10.12 -13.98
CA SER A 178 -15.89 -9.61 -14.90
C SER A 178 -17.18 -10.42 -14.87
N THR A 179 -17.18 -11.61 -14.26
CA THR A 179 -18.34 -12.50 -14.17
C THR A 179 -18.92 -12.49 -12.76
N ASN A 180 -20.22 -12.37 -12.65
CA ASN A 180 -20.91 -12.58 -11.37
C ASN A 180 -20.97 -14.10 -11.12
N SER A 181 -20.05 -14.60 -10.28
CA SER A 181 -20.07 -16.00 -9.86
C SER A 181 -21.10 -16.18 -8.74
N VAL A 182 -22.37 -16.22 -9.10
CA VAL A 182 -23.43 -16.72 -8.23
C VAL A 182 -23.45 -18.23 -8.42
N GLN A 183 -22.93 -18.96 -7.45
CA GLN A 183 -23.14 -20.40 -7.42
C GLN A 183 -24.60 -20.62 -7.02
N LEU A 184 -25.43 -20.99 -8.00
CA LEU A 184 -26.78 -21.48 -7.75
C LEU A 184 -26.64 -22.82 -7.02
N SER A 185 -26.95 -22.82 -5.74
CA SER A 185 -27.12 -24.03 -4.92
C SER A 185 -28.52 -24.60 -5.13
#